data_a7d27c6b8acb5c829d98426024babc84
#
_entry.id   a7d27c6b8acb5c829d98426024babc84
#
_cell.length_a   1.000
_cell.length_b   1.000
_cell.length_c   1.000
_cell.angle_alpha   90.00
_cell.angle_beta   90.00
_cell.angle_gamma   90.00
#
_symmetry.space_group_name_H-M   'P 1'
#
loop_
_entity.id
_entity.type
_entity.pdbx_description
1 polymer ?
#
loop_
_entity_poly.entity_id
_entity_poly.type
_entity_poly.pdbx_seq_one_letter_code
_entity_poly.pdbx_strand_id
1 'polypeptide(L)'
;MANESLLLTIAVLGGTGKEGKGLAYRWAKAGYRVLIGSRSSEKAVTTASEIMQLLEGSSSVVGTTNLEAAGQADIVVVTVPYSAHRETLESVKDALKGKLLVDTTVPLMPPKVSKVHVPAAGSAAQEAREIVGDDVEVVAAFQNVSHKHLLEEEEVDCDVLVTGTSKTARSEVLKLVEAAGLTGWDAGAIENSIVVEGLTSVLININKQYGSKHAGIKITGASQSS
;
A
#
# COMPACT_ATOMS: atom_id res chain seq x y z
N MET A 1 5.63 28.86 -18.09
CA MET A 1 4.69 28.55 -17.00
C MET A 1 4.63 27.03 -16.97
N ALA A 2 5.31 26.43 -16.00
CA ALA A 2 5.26 24.99 -15.81
C ALA A 2 3.81 24.63 -15.46
N ASN A 3 3.25 23.66 -16.19
CA ASN A 3 1.98 23.07 -15.89
C ASN A 3 2.14 22.38 -14.52
N GLU A 4 1.69 22.99 -13.43
CA GLU A 4 1.49 22.31 -12.16
C GLU A 4 0.39 21.27 -12.42
N SER A 5 0.77 20.09 -12.87
CA SER A 5 -0.13 18.95 -12.80
C SER A 5 -0.41 18.79 -11.31
N LEU A 6 -1.61 19.11 -10.88
CA LEU A 6 -2.08 18.86 -9.52
C LEU A 6 -1.78 17.39 -9.22
N LEU A 7 -0.82 17.15 -8.34
CA LEU A 7 -0.52 15.81 -7.90
C LEU A 7 -1.76 15.22 -7.23
N LEU A 8 -2.07 13.96 -7.57
CA LEU A 8 -3.23 13.25 -7.04
C LEU A 8 -3.17 13.21 -5.50
N THR A 9 -4.33 13.24 -4.87
CA THR A 9 -4.46 13.07 -3.43
C THR A 9 -4.51 11.59 -3.09
N ILE A 10 -3.67 11.14 -2.17
CA ILE A 10 -3.59 9.75 -1.72
C ILE A 10 -4.17 9.63 -0.31
N ALA A 11 -5.18 8.78 -0.11
CA ALA A 11 -5.63 8.38 1.22
C ALA A 11 -4.94 7.09 1.65
N VAL A 12 -4.40 7.04 2.86
CA VAL A 12 -3.82 5.83 3.46
C VAL A 12 -4.72 5.40 4.62
N LEU A 13 -5.59 4.41 4.37
CA LEU A 13 -6.49 3.84 5.38
C LEU A 13 -5.72 2.91 6.31
N GLY A 14 -5.90 3.09 7.62
CA GLY A 14 -5.03 2.45 8.60
C GLY A 14 -3.64 3.08 8.66
N GLY A 15 -3.47 4.29 8.14
CA GLY A 15 -2.20 5.00 7.98
C GLY A 15 -1.45 5.31 9.29
N THR A 16 -2.03 5.03 10.45
CA THR A 16 -1.37 5.10 11.77
C THR A 16 -0.52 3.86 12.07
N GLY A 17 -0.62 2.81 11.25
CA GLY A 17 0.24 1.62 11.31
C GLY A 17 1.64 1.91 10.75
N LYS A 18 2.61 1.03 11.08
CA LYS A 18 4.01 1.22 10.67
C LYS A 18 4.19 1.29 9.16
N GLU A 19 3.54 0.41 8.42
CA GLU A 19 3.58 0.37 6.95
C GLU A 19 2.89 1.59 6.35
N GLY A 20 1.65 1.87 6.77
CA GLY A 20 0.90 3.02 6.29
C GLY A 20 1.59 4.34 6.55
N LYS A 21 2.18 4.54 7.75
CA LYS A 21 2.98 5.72 8.07
C LYS A 21 4.20 5.85 7.15
N GLY A 22 4.90 4.73 6.90
CA GLY A 22 6.07 4.72 6.04
C GLY A 22 5.75 5.07 4.58
N LEU A 23 4.71 4.46 4.00
CA LEU A 23 4.26 4.78 2.65
C LEU A 23 3.78 6.23 2.54
N ALA A 24 3.00 6.69 3.52
CA ALA A 24 2.54 8.08 3.59
C ALA A 24 3.71 9.08 3.62
N TYR A 25 4.75 8.80 4.41
CA TYR A 25 5.98 9.59 4.44
C TYR A 25 6.65 9.68 3.07
N ARG A 26 6.83 8.52 2.38
CA ARG A 26 7.47 8.46 1.06
C ARG A 26 6.69 9.27 0.02
N TRP A 27 5.38 9.13 -0.06
CA TRP A 27 4.56 9.89 -1.01
C TRP A 27 4.48 11.38 -0.67
N ALA A 28 4.40 11.73 0.62
CA ALA A 28 4.46 13.13 1.04
C ALA A 28 5.82 13.78 0.71
N LYS A 29 6.93 13.03 0.89
CA LYS A 29 8.29 13.46 0.47
C LYS A 29 8.39 13.67 -1.05
N ALA A 30 7.69 12.85 -1.84
CA ALA A 30 7.58 12.98 -3.29
C ALA A 30 6.62 14.11 -3.74
N GLY A 31 6.00 14.83 -2.81
CA GLY A 31 5.15 15.99 -3.07
C GLY A 31 3.65 15.70 -3.17
N TYR A 32 3.19 14.46 -3.02
CA TYR A 32 1.76 14.15 -3.02
C TYR A 32 1.07 14.74 -1.79
N ARG A 33 -0.18 15.16 -1.96
CA ARG A 33 -1.07 15.41 -0.82
C ARG A 33 -1.51 14.09 -0.23
N VAL A 34 -1.26 13.87 1.08
CA VAL A 34 -1.55 12.61 1.74
C VAL A 34 -2.57 12.79 2.86
N LEU A 35 -3.60 11.95 2.87
CA LEU A 35 -4.60 11.87 3.93
C LEU A 35 -4.39 10.60 4.75
N ILE A 36 -4.06 10.76 6.04
CA ILE A 36 -3.95 9.65 6.97
C ILE A 36 -5.34 9.32 7.49
N GLY A 37 -5.87 8.17 7.06
CA GLY A 37 -7.12 7.64 7.56
C GLY A 37 -6.93 6.72 8.77
N SER A 38 -7.81 6.84 9.77
CA SER A 38 -7.84 5.95 10.93
C SER A 38 -9.26 5.83 11.49
N ARG A 39 -9.51 4.81 12.30
CA ARG A 39 -10.72 4.70 13.13
C ARG A 39 -10.76 5.77 14.25
N SER A 40 -9.58 6.28 14.64
CA SER A 40 -9.43 7.40 15.58
C SER A 40 -8.82 8.58 14.83
N SER A 41 -9.60 9.64 14.63
CA SER A 41 -9.14 10.88 14.01
C SER A 41 -7.98 11.53 14.79
N GLU A 42 -7.99 11.45 16.12
CA GLU A 42 -6.92 11.95 16.98
C GLU A 42 -5.57 11.28 16.66
N LYS A 43 -5.56 9.92 16.54
CA LYS A 43 -4.34 9.19 16.15
C LYS A 43 -3.89 9.54 14.74
N ALA A 44 -4.83 9.75 13.82
CA ALA A 44 -4.52 10.16 12.46
C ALA A 44 -3.85 11.55 12.42
N VAL A 45 -4.38 12.51 13.17
CA VAL A 45 -3.81 13.86 13.29
C VAL A 45 -2.41 13.82 13.90
N THR A 46 -2.21 13.03 14.95
CA THR A 46 -0.89 12.84 15.58
C THR A 46 0.11 12.28 14.56
N THR A 47 -0.26 11.21 13.83
CA THR A 47 0.61 10.59 12.81
C THR A 47 0.92 11.56 11.67
N ALA A 48 -0.05 12.33 11.21
CA ALA A 48 0.17 13.35 10.18
C ALA A 48 1.16 14.42 10.65
N SER A 49 1.03 14.88 11.90
CA SER A 49 1.96 15.85 12.50
C SER A 49 3.37 15.30 12.62
N GLU A 50 3.53 14.03 13.01
CA GLU A 50 4.84 13.36 13.07
C GLU A 50 5.50 13.27 11.68
N ILE A 51 4.73 12.95 10.63
CA ILE A 51 5.25 12.92 9.25
C ILE A 51 5.66 14.31 8.80
N MET A 52 4.84 15.34 9.07
CA MET A 52 5.16 16.73 8.71
C MET A 52 6.42 17.23 9.42
N GLN A 53 6.65 16.83 10.68
CA GLN A 53 7.88 17.13 11.40
C GLN A 53 9.11 16.50 10.74
N LEU A 54 9.03 15.24 10.31
CA LEU A 54 10.10 14.55 9.59
C LEU A 54 10.42 15.22 8.23
N LEU A 55 9.43 15.85 7.61
CA LEU A 55 9.57 16.54 6.31
C LEU A 55 9.76 18.05 6.45
N GLU A 56 10.09 18.52 7.66
CA GLU A 56 10.37 19.96 7.94
C GLU A 56 9.24 20.90 7.46
N GLY A 57 8.00 20.40 7.45
CA GLY A 57 6.81 21.17 7.07
C GLY A 57 6.65 21.43 5.57
N SER A 58 7.48 20.82 4.71
CA SER A 58 7.46 21.04 3.25
C SER A 58 6.35 20.30 2.50
N SER A 59 5.48 19.56 3.20
CA SER A 59 4.52 18.64 2.58
C SER A 59 3.11 18.82 3.13
N SER A 60 2.11 18.38 2.37
CA SER A 60 0.70 18.40 2.78
C SER A 60 0.24 17.02 3.27
N VAL A 61 0.25 16.82 4.59
CA VAL A 61 -0.25 15.61 5.24
C VAL A 61 -1.34 15.97 6.24
N VAL A 62 -2.52 15.36 6.12
CA VAL A 62 -3.69 15.64 6.97
C VAL A 62 -4.20 14.34 7.58
N GLY A 63 -4.49 14.35 8.87
CA GLY A 63 -5.10 13.23 9.59
C GLY A 63 -6.61 13.39 9.70
N THR A 64 -7.36 12.31 9.41
CA THR A 64 -8.82 12.29 9.50
C THR A 64 -9.36 10.86 9.68
N THR A 65 -10.68 10.65 9.57
CA THR A 65 -11.27 9.30 9.59
C THR A 65 -11.01 8.56 8.27
N ASN A 66 -11.09 7.21 8.28
CA ASN A 66 -10.96 6.42 7.05
C ASN A 66 -11.98 6.84 5.97
N LEU A 67 -13.22 7.08 6.36
CA LEU A 67 -14.29 7.43 5.43
C LEU A 67 -14.05 8.80 4.79
N GLU A 68 -13.68 9.80 5.59
CA GLU A 68 -13.39 11.15 5.09
C GLU A 68 -12.14 11.15 4.19
N ALA A 69 -11.09 10.41 4.56
CA ALA A 69 -9.91 10.25 3.73
C ALA A 69 -10.25 9.61 2.38
N ALA A 70 -10.98 8.49 2.39
CA ALA A 70 -11.42 7.80 1.17
C ALA A 70 -12.29 8.70 0.28
N GLY A 71 -13.19 9.51 0.88
CA GLY A 71 -14.05 10.42 0.13
C GLY A 71 -13.32 11.54 -0.61
N GLN A 72 -12.23 12.04 -0.04
CA GLN A 72 -11.47 13.19 -0.56
C GLN A 72 -10.30 12.83 -1.49
N ALA A 73 -9.92 11.56 -1.55
CA ALA A 73 -8.75 11.13 -2.32
C ALA A 73 -9.10 10.66 -3.73
N ASP A 74 -8.13 10.74 -4.63
CA ASP A 74 -8.16 10.16 -5.97
C ASP A 74 -7.74 8.68 -5.93
N ILE A 75 -6.74 8.36 -5.10
CA ILE A 75 -6.22 7.01 -4.89
C ILE A 75 -6.34 6.67 -3.42
N VAL A 76 -6.86 5.47 -3.13
CA VAL A 76 -7.02 4.98 -1.77
C VAL A 76 -6.13 3.76 -1.56
N VAL A 77 -5.30 3.81 -0.53
CA VAL A 77 -4.37 2.72 -0.15
C VAL A 77 -4.84 2.13 1.18
N VAL A 78 -5.10 0.82 1.21
CA VAL A 78 -5.48 0.13 2.45
C VAL A 78 -4.27 -0.57 3.04
N THR A 79 -3.94 -0.23 4.30
CA THR A 79 -2.76 -0.71 5.04
C THR A 79 -3.13 -1.30 6.40
N VAL A 80 -4.30 -1.92 6.49
CA VAL A 80 -4.79 -2.52 7.73
C VAL A 80 -4.38 -4.00 7.84
N PRO A 81 -4.29 -4.57 9.06
CA PRO A 81 -4.16 -6.00 9.21
C PRO A 81 -5.32 -6.76 8.54
N TYR A 82 -5.06 -7.96 8.05
CA TYR A 82 -6.07 -8.79 7.38
C TYR A 82 -7.34 -8.98 8.21
N SER A 83 -7.22 -9.11 9.54
CA SER A 83 -8.37 -9.21 10.45
C SER A 83 -9.31 -7.99 10.44
N ALA A 84 -8.84 -6.84 9.97
CA ALA A 84 -9.63 -5.60 9.87
C ALA A 84 -9.95 -5.24 8.40
N HIS A 85 -9.45 -6.00 7.44
CA HIS A 85 -9.51 -5.70 6.01
C HIS A 85 -10.94 -5.58 5.50
N ARG A 86 -11.76 -6.62 5.67
CA ARG A 86 -13.17 -6.65 5.25
C ARG A 86 -13.97 -5.50 5.85
N GLU A 87 -13.94 -5.35 7.17
CA GLU A 87 -14.69 -4.30 7.88
C GLU A 87 -14.29 -2.90 7.40
N THR A 88 -12.99 -2.68 7.19
CA THR A 88 -12.49 -1.39 6.69
C THR A 88 -13.00 -1.10 5.28
N LEU A 89 -12.91 -2.06 4.36
CA LEU A 89 -13.39 -1.87 2.98
C LEU A 89 -14.90 -1.67 2.92
N GLU A 90 -15.69 -2.45 3.67
CA GLU A 90 -17.14 -2.29 3.75
C GLU A 90 -17.53 -0.90 4.27
N SER A 91 -16.80 -0.37 5.26
CA SER A 91 -17.06 0.94 5.84
C SER A 91 -16.83 2.13 4.91
N VAL A 92 -16.03 1.95 3.86
CA VAL A 92 -15.67 3.01 2.89
C VAL A 92 -16.12 2.71 1.46
N LYS A 93 -16.80 1.58 1.22
CA LYS A 93 -17.13 1.06 -0.10
C LYS A 93 -17.74 2.11 -1.03
N ASP A 94 -18.72 2.87 -0.54
CA ASP A 94 -19.41 3.87 -1.36
C ASP A 94 -18.49 5.04 -1.74
N ALA A 95 -17.53 5.36 -0.91
CA ALA A 95 -16.53 6.40 -1.18
C ALA A 95 -15.44 5.96 -2.18
N LEU A 96 -15.35 4.66 -2.49
CA LEU A 96 -14.36 4.10 -3.43
C LEU A 96 -14.83 4.07 -4.88
N LYS A 97 -16.14 4.27 -5.15
CA LYS A 97 -16.69 4.18 -6.51
C LYS A 97 -15.96 5.09 -7.50
N GLY A 98 -15.53 4.52 -8.61
CA GLY A 98 -14.78 5.22 -9.66
C GLY A 98 -13.34 5.56 -9.30
N LYS A 99 -12.79 5.03 -8.20
CA LYS A 99 -11.42 5.29 -7.74
C LYS A 99 -10.52 4.07 -7.92
N LEU A 100 -9.22 4.32 -7.74
CA LEU A 100 -8.19 3.29 -7.67
C LEU A 100 -7.95 2.92 -6.19
N LEU A 101 -8.14 1.64 -5.88
CA LEU A 101 -7.81 1.04 -4.59
C LEU A 101 -6.48 0.28 -4.71
N VAL A 102 -5.51 0.64 -3.88
CA VAL A 102 -4.25 -0.10 -3.71
C VAL A 102 -4.34 -0.90 -2.41
N ASP A 103 -4.25 -2.22 -2.52
CA ASP A 103 -4.30 -3.13 -1.38
C ASP A 103 -2.90 -3.63 -1.04
N THR A 104 -2.41 -3.31 0.15
CA THR A 104 -1.13 -3.79 0.67
C THR A 104 -1.29 -4.99 1.59
N THR A 105 -2.54 -5.42 1.82
CA THR A 105 -2.87 -6.43 2.81
C THR A 105 -2.32 -7.80 2.45
N VAL A 106 -1.81 -8.49 3.46
CA VAL A 106 -1.41 -9.90 3.36
C VAL A 106 -2.28 -10.72 4.31
N PRO A 107 -2.87 -11.85 3.88
CA PRO A 107 -3.74 -12.67 4.71
C PRO A 107 -2.95 -13.46 5.76
N LEU A 108 -2.26 -12.76 6.66
CA LEU A 108 -1.51 -13.33 7.77
C LEU A 108 -2.45 -13.79 8.88
N MET A 109 -2.26 -15.02 9.35
CA MET A 109 -3.07 -15.64 10.43
C MET A 109 -2.21 -15.88 11.68
N PRO A 110 -2.11 -14.90 12.60
CA PRO A 110 -1.38 -15.10 13.86
C PRO A 110 -1.94 -16.29 14.65
N PRO A 111 -1.07 -17.07 15.37
CA PRO A 111 0.37 -16.87 15.49
C PRO A 111 1.19 -17.49 14.34
N LYS A 112 0.57 -18.11 13.32
CA LYS A 112 1.25 -18.90 12.28
C LYS A 112 1.57 -18.06 11.03
N VAL A 113 2.09 -16.84 11.20
CA VAL A 113 2.35 -15.87 10.12
C VAL A 113 3.40 -16.31 9.09
N SER A 114 4.23 -17.32 9.39
CA SER A 114 5.19 -17.92 8.44
C SER A 114 4.60 -19.06 7.61
N LYS A 115 3.29 -19.28 7.68
CA LYS A 115 2.56 -20.20 6.80
C LYS A 115 1.63 -19.40 5.93
N VAL A 116 1.69 -19.66 4.62
CA VAL A 116 0.75 -19.06 3.67
C VAL A 116 -0.67 -19.44 4.04
N HIS A 117 -1.53 -18.45 4.12
CA HIS A 117 -2.98 -18.61 4.20
C HIS A 117 -3.59 -18.07 2.91
N VAL A 118 -4.44 -18.87 2.28
CA VAL A 118 -5.16 -18.50 1.06
C VAL A 118 -6.63 -18.30 1.41
N PRO A 119 -7.15 -17.05 1.29
CA PRO A 119 -8.58 -16.79 1.46
C PRO A 119 -9.45 -17.55 0.44
N ALA A 120 -10.74 -17.66 0.69
CA ALA A 120 -11.68 -18.28 -0.25
C ALA A 120 -11.70 -17.61 -1.62
N ALA A 121 -11.52 -16.30 -1.68
CA ALA A 121 -11.41 -15.52 -2.91
C ALA A 121 -10.07 -15.71 -3.66
N GLY A 122 -9.10 -16.43 -3.07
CA GLY A 122 -7.77 -16.64 -3.62
C GLY A 122 -6.69 -15.74 -3.00
N SER A 123 -6.96 -14.45 -2.81
CA SER A 123 -6.05 -13.47 -2.23
C SER A 123 -6.83 -12.37 -1.49
N ALA A 124 -6.16 -11.56 -0.68
CA ALA A 124 -6.78 -10.38 -0.05
C ALA A 124 -7.24 -9.37 -1.10
N ALA A 125 -6.45 -9.15 -2.15
CA ALA A 125 -6.82 -8.26 -3.25
C ALA A 125 -8.05 -8.76 -4.04
N GLN A 126 -8.18 -10.06 -4.27
CA GLN A 126 -9.38 -10.63 -4.88
C GLN A 126 -10.59 -10.50 -3.95
N GLU A 127 -10.40 -10.72 -2.64
CA GLU A 127 -11.45 -10.46 -1.64
C GLU A 127 -11.84 -8.98 -1.62
N ALA A 128 -10.88 -8.05 -1.71
CA ALA A 128 -11.15 -6.62 -1.84
C ALA A 128 -12.03 -6.34 -3.06
N ARG A 129 -11.68 -6.92 -4.22
CA ARG A 129 -12.46 -6.78 -5.47
C ARG A 129 -13.91 -7.24 -5.31
N GLU A 130 -14.13 -8.40 -4.66
CA GLU A 130 -15.48 -8.90 -4.37
C GLU A 130 -16.27 -7.95 -3.46
N ILE A 131 -15.60 -7.35 -2.46
CA ILE A 131 -16.24 -6.42 -1.52
C ILE A 131 -16.63 -5.12 -2.20
N VAL A 132 -15.69 -4.48 -2.92
CA VAL A 132 -15.89 -3.12 -3.45
C VAL A 132 -16.69 -3.10 -4.75
N GLY A 133 -16.69 -4.19 -5.51
CA GLY A 133 -17.45 -4.33 -6.77
C GLY A 133 -16.70 -3.80 -7.99
N ASP A 134 -17.37 -3.87 -9.16
CA ASP A 134 -16.75 -3.66 -10.47
C ASP A 134 -16.45 -2.19 -10.81
N ASP A 135 -17.03 -1.27 -10.07
CA ASP A 135 -16.82 0.18 -10.25
C ASP A 135 -15.50 0.68 -9.64
N VAL A 136 -14.70 -0.21 -9.02
CA VAL A 136 -13.42 0.12 -8.36
C VAL A 136 -12.30 -0.68 -8.98
N GLU A 137 -11.28 -0.01 -9.49
CA GLU A 137 -10.04 -0.68 -9.90
C GLU A 137 -9.24 -1.10 -8.67
N VAL A 138 -8.86 -2.38 -8.58
CA VAL A 138 -8.10 -2.92 -7.45
C VAL A 138 -6.73 -3.37 -7.89
N VAL A 139 -5.71 -2.90 -7.19
CA VAL A 139 -4.29 -3.22 -7.45
C VAL A 139 -3.63 -3.63 -6.14
N ALA A 140 -2.94 -4.76 -6.14
CA ALA A 140 -2.12 -5.23 -5.02
C ALA A 140 -0.67 -4.81 -5.22
N ALA A 141 -0.06 -4.21 -4.20
CA ALA A 141 1.34 -3.78 -4.20
C ALA A 141 1.89 -3.63 -2.78
N PHE A 142 3.21 -3.63 -2.62
CA PHE A 142 3.96 -3.41 -1.37
C PHE A 142 3.96 -4.55 -0.35
N GLN A 143 3.31 -5.68 -0.59
CA GLN A 143 3.21 -6.82 0.35
C GLN A 143 4.55 -7.34 0.84
N ASN A 144 5.61 -7.22 0.04
CA ASN A 144 6.92 -7.81 0.31
C ASN A 144 7.96 -6.80 0.83
N VAL A 145 7.56 -5.53 1.03
CA VAL A 145 8.45 -4.48 1.51
C VAL A 145 8.45 -4.44 3.04
N SER A 146 9.64 -4.39 3.66
CA SER A 146 9.71 -4.19 5.10
C SER A 146 9.39 -2.74 5.46
N HIS A 147 8.39 -2.54 6.34
CA HIS A 147 8.01 -1.21 6.83
C HIS A 147 9.17 -0.43 7.47
N LYS A 148 10.24 -1.10 7.90
CA LYS A 148 11.40 -0.46 8.52
C LYS A 148 12.17 0.40 7.53
N HIS A 149 12.28 -0.04 6.28
CA HIS A 149 12.97 0.71 5.24
C HIS A 149 12.19 1.93 4.71
N LEU A 150 10.87 1.97 4.96
CA LEU A 150 10.04 3.05 4.41
C LEU A 150 10.27 4.42 5.07
N LEU A 151 10.78 4.45 6.31
CA LEU A 151 11.13 5.69 7.03
C LEU A 151 12.63 5.99 7.01
N GLU A 152 13.46 5.10 6.45
CA GLU A 152 14.89 5.30 6.28
C GLU A 152 15.16 6.10 4.99
N GLU A 153 16.23 6.89 4.97
CA GLU A 153 16.62 7.66 3.77
C GLU A 153 17.37 6.82 2.74
N GLU A 154 17.84 5.66 3.15
CA GLU A 154 18.63 4.74 2.32
C GLU A 154 17.75 4.14 1.20
N GLU A 155 18.41 3.76 0.11
CA GLU A 155 17.80 3.02 -0.98
C GLU A 155 17.29 1.67 -0.49
N VAL A 156 16.05 1.37 -0.78
CA VAL A 156 15.43 0.10 -0.40
C VAL A 156 15.75 -0.96 -1.45
N ASP A 157 16.65 -1.88 -1.12
CA ASP A 157 17.01 -2.99 -2.01
C ASP A 157 15.94 -4.11 -2.00
N CYS A 158 14.74 -3.72 -2.46
CA CYS A 158 13.59 -4.63 -2.56
C CYS A 158 12.71 -4.18 -3.72
N ASP A 159 12.30 -5.11 -4.57
CA ASP A 159 11.37 -4.86 -5.66
C ASP A 159 9.92 -5.02 -5.21
N VAL A 160 9.01 -4.28 -5.85
CA VAL A 160 7.56 -4.33 -5.62
C VAL A 160 6.89 -5.00 -6.82
N LEU A 161 6.19 -6.11 -6.58
CA LEU A 161 5.36 -6.74 -7.59
C LEU A 161 3.97 -6.11 -7.55
N VAL A 162 3.50 -5.65 -8.71
CA VAL A 162 2.21 -4.97 -8.86
C VAL A 162 1.27 -5.86 -9.67
N THR A 163 0.17 -6.29 -9.07
CA THR A 163 -0.88 -7.07 -9.73
C THR A 163 -2.21 -6.34 -9.66
N GLY A 164 -3.12 -6.52 -10.61
CA GLY A 164 -4.38 -5.77 -10.52
C GLY A 164 -5.36 -6.00 -11.67
N THR A 165 -6.54 -5.40 -11.55
CA THR A 165 -7.69 -5.60 -12.41
C THR A 165 -7.47 -5.15 -13.85
N SER A 166 -6.72 -4.06 -14.08
CA SER A 166 -6.42 -3.58 -15.41
C SER A 166 -4.97 -3.13 -15.57
N LYS A 167 -4.46 -3.14 -16.80
CA LYS A 167 -3.11 -2.64 -17.11
C LYS A 167 -2.96 -1.16 -16.77
N THR A 168 -3.99 -0.36 -17.01
CA THR A 168 -3.98 1.08 -16.71
C THR A 168 -3.84 1.31 -15.22
N ALA A 169 -4.64 0.61 -14.39
CA ALA A 169 -4.56 0.72 -12.93
C ALA A 169 -3.18 0.31 -12.40
N ARG A 170 -2.60 -0.80 -12.91
CA ARG A 170 -1.24 -1.21 -12.53
C ARG A 170 -0.19 -0.17 -12.92
N SER A 171 -0.31 0.43 -14.10
CA SER A 171 0.61 1.49 -14.54
C SER A 171 0.57 2.72 -13.64
N GLU A 172 -0.60 3.11 -13.13
CA GLU A 172 -0.70 4.21 -12.16
C GLU A 172 -0.05 3.84 -10.81
N VAL A 173 -0.22 2.59 -10.36
CA VAL A 173 0.42 2.15 -9.11
C VAL A 173 1.94 2.02 -9.26
N LEU A 174 2.45 1.65 -10.43
CA LEU A 174 3.90 1.65 -10.70
C LEU A 174 4.52 3.05 -10.51
N LYS A 175 3.81 4.12 -10.89
CA LYS A 175 4.25 5.50 -10.62
C LYS A 175 4.31 5.80 -9.11
N LEU A 176 3.36 5.26 -8.32
CA LEU A 176 3.38 5.39 -6.86
C LEU A 176 4.52 4.60 -6.22
N VAL A 177 4.89 3.45 -6.78
CA VAL A 177 6.05 2.65 -6.36
C VAL A 177 7.34 3.45 -6.62
N GLU A 178 7.49 4.01 -7.80
CA GLU A 178 8.63 4.87 -8.17
C GLU A 178 8.69 6.12 -7.27
N ALA A 179 7.56 6.79 -7.05
CA ALA A 179 7.46 7.94 -6.15
C ALA A 179 7.82 7.62 -4.70
N ALA A 180 7.60 6.37 -4.27
CA ALA A 180 8.06 5.88 -2.97
C ALA A 180 9.56 5.53 -2.94
N GLY A 181 10.29 5.70 -4.06
CA GLY A 181 11.71 5.38 -4.18
C GLY A 181 11.99 3.88 -4.26
N LEU A 182 11.08 3.12 -4.87
CA LEU A 182 11.17 1.67 -5.01
C LEU A 182 11.13 1.26 -6.49
N THR A 183 11.65 0.09 -6.80
CA THR A 183 11.55 -0.52 -8.13
C THR A 183 10.28 -1.37 -8.22
N GLY A 184 9.38 -1.05 -9.15
CA GLY A 184 8.11 -1.76 -9.35
C GLY A 184 8.13 -2.62 -10.62
N TRP A 185 7.46 -3.76 -10.61
CA TRP A 185 7.26 -4.65 -11.75
C TRP A 185 5.79 -4.95 -11.98
N ASP A 186 5.30 -4.78 -13.21
CA ASP A 186 3.95 -5.25 -13.57
C ASP A 186 3.93 -6.78 -13.55
N ALA A 187 3.36 -7.34 -12.50
CA ALA A 187 3.23 -8.78 -12.29
C ALA A 187 1.89 -9.36 -12.81
N GLY A 188 1.14 -8.57 -13.57
CA GLY A 188 -0.01 -9.03 -14.32
C GLY A 188 -1.35 -8.96 -13.58
N ALA A 189 -2.24 -9.89 -13.94
CA ALA A 189 -3.62 -9.90 -13.46
C ALA A 189 -3.75 -10.07 -11.95
N ILE A 190 -4.90 -9.65 -11.40
CA ILE A 190 -5.18 -9.69 -9.95
C ILE A 190 -5.08 -11.09 -9.35
N GLU A 191 -5.31 -12.13 -10.15
CA GLU A 191 -5.17 -13.53 -9.73
C GLU A 191 -3.75 -13.86 -9.29
N ASN A 192 -2.74 -13.19 -9.83
CA ASN A 192 -1.34 -13.37 -9.44
C ASN A 192 -1.05 -12.84 -8.03
N SER A 193 -1.96 -12.07 -7.43
CA SER A 193 -1.82 -11.58 -6.06
C SER A 193 -1.68 -12.70 -5.04
N ILE A 194 -2.27 -13.87 -5.29
CA ILE A 194 -2.12 -15.07 -4.43
C ILE A 194 -0.65 -15.43 -4.20
N VAL A 195 0.19 -15.32 -5.24
CA VAL A 195 1.62 -15.61 -5.15
C VAL A 195 2.35 -14.48 -4.43
N VAL A 196 2.08 -13.22 -4.81
CA VAL A 196 2.73 -12.03 -4.25
C VAL A 196 2.48 -11.92 -2.75
N GLU A 197 1.23 -12.08 -2.32
CA GLU A 197 0.85 -12.08 -0.90
C GLU A 197 1.46 -13.27 -0.16
N GLY A 198 1.47 -14.45 -0.78
CA GLY A 198 2.05 -15.67 -0.20
C GLY A 198 3.56 -15.55 0.07
N LEU A 199 4.30 -14.82 -0.76
CA LEU A 199 5.74 -14.57 -0.59
C LEU A 199 6.04 -13.91 0.76
N THR A 200 5.18 -13.06 1.29
CA THR A 200 5.39 -12.43 2.60
C THR A 200 5.57 -13.46 3.73
N SER A 201 4.73 -14.50 3.76
CA SER A 201 4.90 -15.59 4.75
C SER A 201 6.23 -16.34 4.57
N VAL A 202 6.69 -16.52 3.34
CA VAL A 202 7.99 -17.13 3.03
C VAL A 202 9.13 -16.23 3.51
N LEU A 203 9.08 -14.92 3.24
CA LEU A 203 10.06 -13.94 3.70
C LEU A 203 10.13 -13.86 5.22
N ILE A 204 8.97 -13.91 5.90
CA ILE A 204 8.92 -13.99 7.38
C ILE A 204 9.65 -15.25 7.89
N ASN A 205 9.47 -16.40 7.22
CA ASN A 205 10.17 -17.62 7.58
C ASN A 205 11.68 -17.52 7.34
N ILE A 206 12.11 -16.94 6.21
CA ILE A 206 13.53 -16.69 5.90
C ILE A 206 14.14 -15.78 6.97
N ASN A 207 13.49 -14.67 7.30
CA ASN A 207 13.94 -13.79 8.36
C ASN A 207 14.16 -14.51 9.70
N LYS A 208 13.21 -15.38 10.06
CA LYS A 208 13.29 -16.18 11.30
C LYS A 208 14.43 -17.20 11.24
N GLN A 209 14.59 -17.90 10.13
CA GLN A 209 15.58 -18.98 9.98
C GLN A 209 17.01 -18.47 9.92
N TYR A 210 17.24 -17.32 9.28
CA TYR A 210 18.58 -16.78 9.03
C TYR A 210 18.93 -15.56 9.88
N GLY A 211 18.09 -15.21 10.86
CA GLY A 211 18.32 -14.06 11.76
C GLY A 211 18.26 -12.70 11.03
N SER A 212 17.71 -12.66 9.81
CA SER A 212 17.46 -11.42 9.08
C SER A 212 16.21 -10.73 9.62
N LYS A 213 16.05 -9.43 9.28
CA LYS A 213 14.86 -8.64 9.64
C LYS A 213 14.20 -7.98 8.43
N HIS A 214 14.82 -8.10 7.25
CA HIS A 214 14.52 -7.27 6.09
C HIS A 214 14.59 -8.04 4.76
N ALA A 215 14.40 -9.38 4.78
CA ALA A 215 14.35 -10.13 3.55
C ALA A 215 13.27 -9.54 2.63
N GLY A 216 13.64 -9.24 1.40
CA GLY A 216 12.81 -8.75 0.33
C GLY A 216 12.95 -9.63 -0.89
N ILE A 217 12.44 -9.18 -2.03
CA ILE A 217 12.55 -9.86 -3.32
C ILE A 217 13.29 -8.97 -4.31
N LYS A 218 13.96 -9.60 -5.26
CA LYS A 218 14.64 -8.94 -6.38
C LYS A 218 14.33 -9.70 -7.66
N ILE A 219 13.94 -8.99 -8.70
CA ILE A 219 13.79 -9.56 -10.04
C ILE A 219 15.10 -9.45 -10.78
N THR A 220 15.61 -10.57 -11.26
CA THR A 220 16.87 -10.63 -12.02
C THR A 220 16.61 -11.06 -13.46
N GLY A 221 17.47 -10.63 -14.40
CA GLY A 221 17.37 -11.00 -15.81
C GLY A 221 16.28 -10.26 -16.60
N ALA A 222 15.59 -9.29 -15.99
CA ALA A 222 14.69 -8.36 -16.67
C ALA A 222 15.22 -6.93 -16.55
N SER A 223 14.93 -6.09 -17.54
CA SER A 223 15.20 -4.65 -17.51
C SER A 223 13.88 -3.90 -17.69
N GLN A 224 13.68 -2.82 -16.96
CA GLN A 224 12.58 -1.92 -17.25
C GLN A 224 12.89 -1.25 -18.59
N SER A 225 12.05 -1.50 -19.58
CA SER A 225 12.13 -0.79 -20.86
C SER A 225 11.81 0.67 -20.62
N SER A 226 12.71 1.53 -20.99
CA SER A 226 12.60 2.99 -20.98
C SER A 226 11.40 3.46 -21.80
#